data_27a1e1473416782092372b735b07d55e
#
_entry.id   27a1e1473416782092372b735b07d55e
#
_cell.length_a   1.000
_cell.length_b   1.000
_cell.length_c   1.000
_cell.angle_alpha   90.00
_cell.angle_beta   90.00
_cell.angle_gamma   90.00
#
_symmetry.space_group_name_H-M   'P 1'
#
loop_
_entity.id
_entity.type
_entity.pdbx_description
1 polymer ?
#
loop_
_entity_poly.entity_id
_entity_poly.type
_entity_poly.pdbx_seq_one_letter_code
_entity_poly.pdbx_strand_id
1 'polypeptide(L)'
;MYKRQDIDRRISSENAGLECKTTSTLDIRQFNGVDFPEKYYCQCVHYLAVTGLDRWYLAVLVFGRGFFTYTLERDEAEISALMEAEKLFWRCVEEDTPPAPDGSEATTDAISTIYADSSGEQLDLFGREQLLAEYMQIKRQAAALAERSREIENTIKLDMGTAERAACNGYNVSWKQQNRQTFQPKAFKEAYPDIDLAPFYKTVQARPFKITEMKQEEES
;
A
#
# COMPACT_ATOMS: atom_id res chain seq x y z
N MET A 1 -3.25 -11.48 -29.91
CA MET A 1 -3.86 -10.43 -29.07
C MET A 1 -3.74 -9.09 -29.80
N TYR A 2 -4.84 -8.43 -30.15
CA TYR A 2 -4.81 -7.08 -30.71
C TYR A 2 -4.58 -6.11 -29.57
N LYS A 3 -3.37 -5.52 -29.47
CA LYS A 3 -3.08 -4.46 -28.53
C LYS A 3 -3.65 -3.14 -29.07
N ARG A 4 -4.82 -2.74 -28.59
CA ARG A 4 -5.38 -1.41 -28.82
C ARG A 4 -5.21 -0.61 -27.54
N GLN A 5 -4.49 0.51 -27.66
CA GLN A 5 -4.16 1.36 -26.52
C GLN A 5 -4.53 2.79 -26.87
N ASP A 6 -5.25 3.45 -25.97
CA ASP A 6 -5.50 4.87 -26.05
C ASP A 6 -4.37 5.62 -25.32
N ILE A 7 -3.74 6.57 -25.99
CA ILE A 7 -2.69 7.42 -25.44
C ILE A 7 -3.20 8.87 -25.37
N ASP A 8 -2.80 9.62 -24.34
CA ASP A 8 -3.28 10.99 -24.18
C ASP A 8 -2.81 11.91 -25.31
N ARG A 9 -1.53 11.88 -25.63
CA ARG A 9 -0.93 12.72 -26.66
C ARG A 9 0.26 12.07 -27.34
N ARG A 10 0.44 12.37 -28.62
CA ARG A 10 1.70 12.17 -29.36
C ARG A 10 2.31 13.54 -29.65
N ILE A 11 3.62 13.68 -29.44
CA ILE A 11 4.36 14.90 -29.72
C ILE A 11 4.87 14.81 -31.16
N SER A 12 4.33 15.63 -32.05
CA SER A 12 4.63 15.54 -33.49
C SER A 12 6.02 16.05 -33.87
N SER A 13 6.62 16.90 -33.03
CA SER A 13 7.97 17.44 -33.23
C SER A 13 9.08 16.51 -32.77
N GLU A 14 8.73 15.46 -32.02
CA GLU A 14 9.63 14.46 -31.46
C GLU A 14 9.03 13.06 -31.63
N ASN A 15 9.87 12.01 -31.63
CA ASN A 15 9.37 10.64 -31.57
C ASN A 15 8.97 10.27 -30.14
N ALA A 16 8.00 10.97 -29.57
CA ALA A 16 7.64 10.88 -28.16
C ALA A 16 6.13 10.88 -27.94
N GLY A 17 5.72 10.31 -26.80
CA GLY A 17 4.38 10.36 -26.26
C GLY A 17 4.30 11.20 -24.98
N LEU A 18 3.08 11.54 -24.55
CA LEU A 18 2.80 12.26 -23.32
C LEU A 18 1.60 11.64 -22.62
N GLU A 19 1.75 11.36 -21.34
CA GLU A 19 0.69 11.00 -20.40
C GLU A 19 0.44 12.14 -19.43
N CYS A 20 -0.83 12.46 -19.18
CA CYS A 20 -1.25 13.53 -18.28
C CYS A 20 -2.00 12.95 -17.09
N LYS A 21 -1.58 13.30 -15.89
CA LYS A 21 -2.22 12.84 -14.64
C LYS A 21 -2.59 14.00 -13.74
N THR A 22 -3.71 13.85 -13.05
CA THR A 22 -4.11 14.74 -11.95
C THR A 22 -4.26 13.91 -10.67
N THR A 23 -3.84 14.47 -9.54
CA THR A 23 -3.94 13.80 -8.25
C THR A 23 -4.11 14.82 -7.12
N SER A 24 -4.76 14.40 -6.03
CA SER A 24 -4.91 15.16 -4.79
C SER A 24 -4.16 14.53 -3.63
N THR A 25 -3.12 13.72 -3.89
CA THR A 25 -2.36 13.02 -2.84
C THR A 25 -1.80 13.99 -1.80
N LEU A 26 -1.82 13.56 -0.54
CA LEU A 26 -1.17 14.25 0.57
C LEU A 26 0.34 13.96 0.62
N ASP A 27 0.77 12.82 0.09
CA ASP A 27 2.20 12.44 0.03
C ASP A 27 2.86 12.98 -1.26
N ILE A 28 3.31 14.23 -1.17
CA ILE A 28 4.01 14.91 -2.27
C ILE A 28 5.42 14.35 -2.53
N ARG A 29 5.99 13.57 -1.59
CA ARG A 29 7.33 12.99 -1.77
C ARG A 29 7.43 12.06 -2.96
N GLN A 30 6.30 11.50 -3.41
CA GLN A 30 6.20 10.71 -4.64
C GLN A 30 6.42 11.55 -5.90
N PHE A 31 6.35 12.89 -5.79
CA PHE A 31 6.45 13.82 -6.92
C PHE A 31 7.55 14.84 -6.64
N ASN A 32 8.80 14.42 -6.79
CA ASN A 32 9.99 15.24 -6.55
C ASN A 32 10.56 15.91 -7.82
N GLY A 33 10.02 15.58 -9.01
CA GLY A 33 10.48 16.08 -10.29
C GLY A 33 11.79 15.46 -10.81
N VAL A 34 12.34 14.47 -10.10
CA VAL A 34 13.60 13.79 -10.43
C VAL A 34 13.34 12.32 -10.75
N ASP A 35 12.86 11.56 -9.76
CA ASP A 35 12.61 10.13 -9.90
C ASP A 35 11.24 9.89 -10.53
N PHE A 36 11.20 9.06 -11.58
CA PHE A 36 9.95 8.73 -12.25
C PHE A 36 9.00 8.01 -11.26
N PRO A 37 7.74 8.47 -11.10
CA PRO A 37 6.84 7.88 -10.12
C PRO A 37 6.48 6.43 -10.46
N GLU A 38 6.81 5.50 -9.56
CA GLU A 38 6.59 4.04 -9.73
C GLU A 38 5.15 3.70 -10.15
N LYS A 39 4.18 4.41 -9.59
CA LYS A 39 2.76 4.24 -9.88
C LYS A 39 2.41 4.32 -11.36
N TYR A 40 3.14 5.13 -12.13
CA TYR A 40 2.88 5.37 -13.56
C TYR A 40 3.92 4.75 -14.47
N TYR A 41 4.96 4.12 -13.87
CA TYR A 41 6.12 3.62 -14.62
C TYR A 41 5.72 2.51 -15.60
N CYS A 42 5.10 1.44 -15.11
CA CYS A 42 4.68 0.32 -15.97
C CYS A 42 3.76 0.75 -17.10
N GLN A 43 2.85 1.71 -16.85
CA GLN A 43 1.96 2.25 -17.88
C GLN A 43 2.77 2.92 -19.00
N CYS A 44 3.76 3.75 -18.66
CA CYS A 44 4.57 4.47 -19.64
C CYS A 44 5.53 3.54 -20.40
N VAL A 45 6.12 2.52 -19.74
CA VAL A 45 6.91 1.48 -20.39
C VAL A 45 6.05 0.68 -21.38
N HIS A 46 4.82 0.31 -20.98
CA HIS A 46 3.87 -0.36 -21.86
C HIS A 46 3.55 0.49 -23.10
N TYR A 47 3.34 1.78 -22.93
CA TYR A 47 3.11 2.68 -24.06
C TYR A 47 4.32 2.74 -25.00
N LEU A 48 5.55 2.78 -24.49
CA LEU A 48 6.77 2.70 -25.31
C LEU A 48 6.80 1.36 -26.09
N ALA A 49 6.44 0.25 -25.44
CA ALA A 49 6.41 -1.06 -26.07
C ALA A 49 5.42 -1.13 -27.24
N VAL A 50 4.21 -0.61 -27.05
CA VAL A 50 3.11 -0.70 -28.03
C VAL A 50 3.27 0.31 -29.18
N THR A 51 3.76 1.51 -28.89
CA THR A 51 3.84 2.60 -29.87
C THR A 51 5.12 2.60 -30.68
N GLY A 52 6.20 1.99 -30.16
CA GLY A 52 7.53 2.06 -30.77
C GLY A 52 8.19 3.43 -30.69
N LEU A 53 7.67 4.34 -29.81
CA LEU A 53 8.26 5.65 -29.60
C LEU A 53 9.56 5.54 -28.78
N ASP A 54 10.46 6.54 -28.94
CA ASP A 54 11.76 6.53 -28.27
C ASP A 54 11.71 7.07 -26.86
N ARG A 55 10.66 7.87 -26.57
CA ARG A 55 10.54 8.59 -25.30
C ARG A 55 9.08 8.75 -24.87
N TRP A 56 8.86 8.77 -23.57
CA TRP A 56 7.57 9.09 -22.96
C TRP A 56 7.69 10.18 -21.90
N TYR A 57 6.86 11.21 -22.02
CA TYR A 57 6.73 12.24 -21.00
C TYR A 57 5.54 11.92 -20.09
N LEU A 58 5.70 12.17 -18.81
CA LEU A 58 4.63 12.14 -17.84
C LEU A 58 4.48 13.54 -17.22
N ALA A 59 3.29 14.11 -17.33
CA ALA A 59 2.93 15.39 -16.73
C ALA A 59 1.92 15.16 -15.61
N VAL A 60 2.24 15.56 -14.37
CA VAL A 60 1.40 15.36 -13.20
C VAL A 60 1.03 16.69 -12.57
N LEU A 61 -0.26 16.99 -12.52
CA LEU A 61 -0.79 18.12 -11.76
C LEU A 61 -1.25 17.61 -10.38
N VAL A 62 -0.55 18.02 -9.34
CA VAL A 62 -0.92 17.74 -7.93
C VAL A 62 -1.70 18.93 -7.40
N PHE A 63 -3.01 18.75 -7.15
CA PHE A 63 -3.89 19.83 -6.75
C PHE A 63 -3.41 20.56 -5.49
N GLY A 64 -3.28 21.89 -5.59
CA GLY A 64 -2.80 22.75 -4.50
C GLY A 64 -1.32 22.58 -4.14
N ARG A 65 -0.53 21.83 -4.94
CA ARG A 65 0.87 21.50 -4.61
C ARG A 65 1.86 21.77 -5.72
N GLY A 66 1.49 21.61 -6.99
CA GLY A 66 2.40 21.90 -8.10
C GLY A 66 2.17 21.06 -9.34
N PHE A 67 2.99 21.33 -10.35
CA PHE A 67 3.03 20.63 -11.63
C PHE A 67 4.44 20.03 -11.81
N PHE A 68 4.48 18.73 -12.11
CA PHE A 68 5.72 17.96 -12.23
C PHE A 68 5.76 17.28 -13.60
N THR A 69 6.94 17.24 -14.20
CA THR A 69 7.17 16.53 -15.45
C THR A 69 8.31 15.54 -15.29
N TYR A 70 8.17 14.40 -15.95
CA TYR A 70 9.15 13.32 -15.94
C TYR A 70 9.37 12.84 -17.35
N THR A 71 10.56 12.33 -17.61
CA THR A 71 10.94 11.77 -18.91
C THR A 71 11.35 10.32 -18.72
N LEU A 72 10.83 9.44 -19.56
CA LEU A 72 11.19 8.04 -19.63
C LEU A 72 11.75 7.75 -21.02
N GLU A 73 13.00 7.36 -21.10
CA GLU A 73 13.64 6.92 -22.34
C GLU A 73 13.30 5.46 -22.61
N ARG A 74 13.28 5.09 -23.88
CA ARG A 74 13.02 3.72 -24.29
C ARG A 74 14.17 2.80 -23.87
N ASP A 75 13.86 1.74 -23.16
CA ASP A 75 14.76 0.66 -22.80
C ASP A 75 14.16 -0.69 -23.22
N GLU A 76 14.86 -1.40 -24.14
CA GLU A 76 14.37 -2.66 -24.67
C GLU A 76 14.41 -3.79 -23.63
N ALA A 77 15.33 -3.75 -22.66
CA ALA A 77 15.40 -4.75 -21.62
C ALA A 77 14.22 -4.63 -20.66
N GLU A 78 13.88 -3.40 -20.24
CA GLU A 78 12.71 -3.13 -19.41
C GLU A 78 11.41 -3.44 -20.13
N ILE A 79 11.29 -3.06 -21.41
CA ILE A 79 10.13 -3.38 -22.24
C ILE A 79 9.96 -4.89 -22.35
N SER A 80 11.03 -5.63 -22.61
CA SER A 80 10.97 -7.09 -22.73
C SER A 80 10.53 -7.74 -21.41
N ALA A 81 11.08 -7.31 -20.30
CA ALA A 81 10.72 -7.80 -18.96
C ALA A 81 9.23 -7.54 -18.64
N LEU A 82 8.74 -6.31 -18.88
CA LEU A 82 7.33 -5.97 -18.67
C LEU A 82 6.41 -6.80 -19.57
N MET A 83 6.75 -6.94 -20.86
CA MET A 83 5.93 -7.70 -21.81
C MET A 83 5.84 -9.18 -21.45
N GLU A 84 6.91 -9.78 -20.91
CA GLU A 84 6.86 -11.16 -20.40
C GLU A 84 6.00 -11.27 -19.13
N ALA A 85 6.10 -10.32 -18.21
CA ALA A 85 5.25 -10.28 -17.02
C ALA A 85 3.76 -10.15 -17.39
N GLU A 86 3.43 -9.28 -18.36
CA GLU A 86 2.07 -9.13 -18.87
C GLU A 86 1.54 -10.41 -19.53
N LYS A 87 2.38 -11.13 -20.27
CA LYS A 87 1.99 -12.42 -20.86
C LYS A 87 1.69 -13.47 -19.80
N LEU A 88 2.50 -13.54 -18.74
CA LEU A 88 2.27 -14.47 -17.62
C LEU A 88 0.95 -14.13 -16.92
N PHE A 89 0.71 -12.86 -16.66
CA PHE A 89 -0.56 -12.42 -16.07
C PHE A 89 -1.75 -12.73 -16.98
N TRP A 90 -1.63 -12.45 -18.29
CA TRP A 90 -2.69 -12.75 -19.26
C TRP A 90 -3.01 -14.24 -19.35
N ARG A 91 -2.01 -15.10 -19.20
CA ARG A 91 -2.22 -16.56 -19.12
C ARG A 91 -3.07 -16.94 -17.91
N CYS A 92 -2.83 -16.31 -16.76
CA CYS A 92 -3.69 -16.50 -15.58
C CYS A 92 -5.16 -16.16 -15.88
N VAL A 93 -5.41 -15.08 -16.66
CA VAL A 93 -6.76 -14.69 -17.08
C VAL A 93 -7.37 -15.72 -18.04
N GLU A 94 -6.61 -16.24 -19.03
CA GLU A 94 -7.08 -17.23 -20.00
C GLU A 94 -7.37 -18.59 -19.34
N GLU A 95 -6.58 -18.97 -18.35
CA GLU A 95 -6.71 -20.24 -17.62
C GLU A 95 -7.66 -20.16 -16.40
N ASP A 96 -8.23 -18.98 -16.13
CA ASP A 96 -9.06 -18.70 -14.94
C ASP A 96 -8.36 -19.13 -13.62
N THR A 97 -7.04 -18.91 -13.59
CA THR A 97 -6.18 -19.30 -12.46
C THR A 97 -5.54 -18.07 -11.87
N PRO A 98 -5.85 -17.70 -10.62
CA PRO A 98 -5.24 -16.54 -9.99
C PRO A 98 -3.71 -16.64 -9.93
N PRO A 99 -2.98 -15.52 -10.06
CA PRO A 99 -1.54 -15.51 -9.83
C PRO A 99 -1.22 -15.92 -8.39
N ALA A 100 0.03 -16.39 -8.16
CA ALA A 100 0.47 -16.70 -6.81
C ALA A 100 0.33 -15.46 -5.90
N PRO A 101 -0.18 -15.61 -4.67
CA PRO A 101 -0.34 -14.47 -3.76
C PRO A 101 1.02 -13.90 -3.36
N ASP A 102 1.12 -12.58 -3.37
CA ASP A 102 2.24 -11.81 -2.88
C ASP A 102 1.88 -11.04 -1.59
N GLY A 103 2.81 -10.23 -1.07
CA GLY A 103 2.59 -9.40 0.12
C GLY A 103 1.96 -8.03 -0.15
N SER A 104 1.39 -7.78 -1.34
CA SER A 104 0.81 -6.48 -1.69
C SER A 104 -0.57 -6.25 -1.05
N GLU A 105 -0.92 -4.98 -0.85
CA GLU A 105 -2.28 -4.60 -0.43
C GLU A 105 -3.31 -5.02 -1.49
N ALA A 106 -2.97 -4.93 -2.78
CA ALA A 106 -3.85 -5.32 -3.88
C ALA A 106 -4.23 -6.81 -3.82
N THR A 107 -3.27 -7.70 -3.51
CA THR A 107 -3.54 -9.13 -3.30
C THR A 107 -4.44 -9.34 -2.07
N THR A 108 -4.18 -8.60 -0.98
CA THR A 108 -5.02 -8.66 0.23
C THR A 108 -6.45 -8.24 -0.04
N ASP A 109 -6.65 -7.15 -0.78
CA ASP A 109 -7.97 -6.64 -1.16
C ASP A 109 -8.70 -7.61 -2.10
N ALA A 110 -8.00 -8.19 -3.07
CA ALA A 110 -8.56 -9.20 -3.97
C ALA A 110 -9.05 -10.43 -3.20
N ILE A 111 -8.24 -11.00 -2.31
CA ILE A 111 -8.62 -12.14 -1.47
C ILE A 111 -9.82 -11.80 -0.59
N SER A 112 -9.83 -10.62 0.03
CA SER A 112 -10.92 -10.15 0.88
C SER A 112 -12.22 -9.95 0.10
N THR A 113 -12.14 -9.57 -1.18
CA THR A 113 -13.30 -9.40 -2.07
C THR A 113 -13.83 -10.75 -2.52
N ILE A 114 -12.96 -11.68 -2.96
CA ILE A 114 -13.36 -13.01 -3.43
C ILE A 114 -14.01 -13.82 -2.29
N TYR A 115 -13.46 -13.70 -1.07
CA TYR A 115 -13.90 -14.45 0.10
C TYR A 115 -14.55 -13.55 1.17
N ALA A 116 -15.39 -12.61 0.75
CA ALA A 116 -16.07 -11.70 1.66
C ALA A 116 -16.98 -12.43 2.65
N ASP A 117 -17.65 -13.48 2.19
CA ASP A 117 -18.57 -14.28 3.01
C ASP A 117 -17.85 -15.45 3.68
N SER A 118 -18.38 -15.87 4.85
CA SER A 118 -17.86 -16.99 5.65
C SER A 118 -18.88 -18.10 5.71
N SER A 119 -18.48 -19.34 5.40
CA SER A 119 -19.35 -20.53 5.50
C SER A 119 -19.50 -21.05 6.94
N GLY A 120 -18.61 -20.62 7.86
CA GLY A 120 -18.53 -21.18 9.22
C GLY A 120 -17.86 -22.56 9.29
N GLU A 121 -17.39 -23.09 8.14
CA GLU A 121 -16.71 -24.39 8.10
C GLU A 121 -15.28 -24.31 8.65
N GLN A 122 -14.79 -25.44 9.16
CA GLN A 122 -13.40 -25.63 9.54
C GLN A 122 -12.69 -26.42 8.46
N LEU A 123 -11.52 -25.94 8.04
CA LEU A 123 -10.66 -26.59 7.05
C LEU A 123 -9.33 -26.98 7.70
N ASP A 124 -8.86 -28.20 7.42
CA ASP A 124 -7.54 -28.65 7.82
C ASP A 124 -6.49 -28.20 6.79
N LEU A 125 -5.51 -27.43 7.25
CA LEU A 125 -4.44 -26.87 6.41
C LEU A 125 -3.22 -27.81 6.32
N PHE A 126 -3.42 -29.02 5.78
CA PHE A 126 -2.32 -29.97 5.59
C PHE A 126 -1.18 -29.41 4.74
N GLY A 127 0.08 -29.66 5.16
CA GLY A 127 1.27 -29.23 4.47
C GLY A 127 1.58 -27.72 4.58
N ARG A 128 0.91 -27.03 5.50
CA ARG A 128 1.15 -25.59 5.78
C ARG A 128 1.88 -25.36 7.11
N GLU A 129 2.30 -26.41 7.79
CA GLU A 129 2.93 -26.36 9.12
C GLU A 129 4.16 -25.46 9.13
N GLN A 130 5.03 -25.58 8.11
CA GLN A 130 6.24 -24.75 8.00
C GLN A 130 5.90 -23.27 7.77
N LEU A 131 4.92 -22.98 6.91
CA LEU A 131 4.47 -21.61 6.64
C LEU A 131 3.88 -20.95 7.89
N LEU A 132 3.11 -21.71 8.67
CA LEU A 132 2.54 -21.22 9.94
C LEU A 132 3.64 -20.98 10.98
N ALA A 133 4.62 -21.87 11.08
CA ALA A 133 5.77 -21.71 11.98
C ALA A 133 6.62 -20.49 11.61
N GLU A 134 6.89 -20.30 10.31
CA GLU A 134 7.60 -19.14 9.79
C GLU A 134 6.84 -17.84 10.10
N TYR A 135 5.53 -17.81 9.88
CA TYR A 135 4.70 -16.66 10.23
C TYR A 135 4.81 -16.31 11.71
N MET A 136 4.72 -17.30 12.60
CA MET A 136 4.84 -17.07 14.03
C MET A 136 6.24 -16.58 14.43
N GLN A 137 7.29 -17.08 13.78
CA GLN A 137 8.66 -16.58 13.98
C GLN A 137 8.79 -15.12 13.55
N ILE A 138 8.31 -14.75 12.37
CA ILE A 138 8.30 -13.37 11.89
C ILE A 138 7.55 -12.44 12.84
N LYS A 139 6.39 -12.88 13.36
CA LYS A 139 5.61 -12.09 14.32
C LYS A 139 6.37 -11.89 15.65
N ARG A 140 7.09 -12.90 16.14
CA ARG A 140 7.95 -12.76 17.34
C ARG A 140 9.10 -11.79 17.10
N GLN A 141 9.76 -11.87 15.94
CA GLN A 141 10.82 -10.94 15.56
C GLN A 141 10.32 -9.49 15.44
N ALA A 142 9.18 -9.30 14.79
CA ALA A 142 8.55 -7.99 14.66
C ALA A 142 8.18 -7.39 16.03
N ALA A 143 7.68 -8.20 16.96
CA ALA A 143 7.38 -7.78 18.32
C ALA A 143 8.65 -7.35 19.08
N ALA A 144 9.73 -8.11 18.98
CA ALA A 144 11.02 -7.77 19.61
C ALA A 144 11.62 -6.48 19.03
N LEU A 145 11.55 -6.28 17.71
CA LEU A 145 11.99 -5.04 17.06
C LEU A 145 11.15 -3.85 17.50
N ALA A 146 9.83 -4.01 17.60
CA ALA A 146 8.93 -2.96 18.09
C ALA A 146 9.20 -2.60 19.56
N GLU A 147 9.53 -3.58 20.40
CA GLU A 147 9.96 -3.36 21.79
C GLU A 147 11.27 -2.58 21.84
N ARG A 148 12.27 -2.97 21.05
CA ARG A 148 13.54 -2.27 20.97
C ARG A 148 13.39 -0.84 20.47
N SER A 149 12.52 -0.61 19.48
CA SER A 149 12.20 0.75 19.01
C SER A 149 11.63 1.61 20.14
N ARG A 150 10.68 1.07 20.93
CA ARG A 150 10.11 1.78 22.08
C ARG A 150 11.13 2.09 23.17
N GLU A 151 12.07 1.18 23.45
CA GLU A 151 13.16 1.45 24.39
C GLU A 151 14.02 2.64 23.96
N ILE A 152 14.40 2.68 22.65
CA ILE A 152 15.18 3.78 22.07
C ILE A 152 14.38 5.09 22.16
N GLU A 153 13.09 5.05 21.76
CA GLU A 153 12.23 6.22 21.85
C GLU A 153 12.10 6.75 23.29
N ASN A 154 11.95 5.86 24.26
CA ASN A 154 11.83 6.23 25.68
C ASN A 154 13.12 6.84 26.20
N THR A 155 14.29 6.33 25.79
CA THR A 155 15.60 6.89 26.13
C THR A 155 15.70 8.33 25.58
N ILE A 156 15.38 8.52 24.30
CA ILE A 156 15.43 9.84 23.66
C ILE A 156 14.44 10.81 24.32
N LYS A 157 13.22 10.37 24.63
CA LYS A 157 12.21 11.19 25.33
C LYS A 157 12.68 11.59 26.73
N LEU A 158 13.36 10.69 27.44
CA LEU A 158 13.93 10.98 28.75
C LEU A 158 15.02 12.06 28.65
N ASP A 159 15.91 11.97 27.66
CA ASP A 159 16.93 12.97 27.40
C ASP A 159 16.34 14.33 26.99
N MET A 160 15.26 14.33 26.22
CA MET A 160 14.54 15.56 25.81
C MET A 160 13.84 16.28 26.96
N GLY A 161 13.38 15.57 27.98
CA GLY A 161 12.63 16.14 29.10
C GLY A 161 11.42 16.95 28.62
N THR A 162 11.40 18.26 28.87
CA THR A 162 10.32 19.18 28.46
C THR A 162 10.53 19.79 27.06
N ALA A 163 11.64 19.49 26.39
CA ALA A 163 11.92 20.04 25.07
C ALA A 163 11.04 19.43 23.98
N GLU A 164 10.48 20.28 23.13
CA GLU A 164 9.63 19.83 22.00
C GLU A 164 10.44 19.42 20.76
N ARG A 165 11.71 19.81 20.68
CA ARG A 165 12.58 19.54 19.53
C ARG A 165 14.00 19.26 20.00
N ALA A 166 14.66 18.34 19.33
CA ALA A 166 16.08 18.05 19.49
C ALA A 166 16.71 17.76 18.12
N ALA A 167 18.03 17.91 18.02
CA ALA A 167 18.76 17.58 16.80
C ALA A 167 20.10 16.93 17.18
N CYS A 168 20.54 15.94 16.39
CA CYS A 168 21.84 15.29 16.55
C CYS A 168 22.28 14.70 15.20
N ASN A 169 23.47 15.09 14.71
CA ASN A 169 24.18 14.50 13.56
C ASN A 169 23.27 14.15 12.36
N GLY A 170 22.51 15.13 11.85
CA GLY A 170 21.63 14.94 10.68
C GLY A 170 20.22 14.41 10.99
N TYR A 171 19.92 14.14 12.26
CA TYR A 171 18.58 13.76 12.72
C TYR A 171 17.88 14.92 13.42
N ASN A 172 16.61 15.12 13.10
CA ASN A 172 15.73 16.04 13.82
C ASN A 172 14.65 15.22 14.55
N VAL A 173 14.52 15.46 15.85
CA VAL A 173 13.52 14.82 16.71
C VAL A 173 12.46 15.86 17.08
N SER A 174 11.20 15.49 17.02
CA SER A 174 10.07 16.35 17.42
C SER A 174 9.11 15.56 18.30
N TRP A 175 8.92 16.05 19.52
CA TRP A 175 7.99 15.50 20.51
C TRP A 175 7.15 16.62 21.11
N LYS A 176 6.15 17.08 20.31
CA LYS A 176 5.32 18.22 20.65
C LYS A 176 4.03 17.80 21.34
N GLN A 177 3.56 18.61 22.26
CA GLN A 177 2.22 18.47 22.79
C GLN A 177 1.18 18.76 21.69
N GLN A 178 0.20 17.87 21.57
CA GLN A 178 -0.92 18.03 20.66
C GLN A 178 -2.23 17.92 21.42
N ASN A 179 -3.08 18.93 21.29
CA ASN A 179 -4.43 18.90 21.85
C ASN A 179 -5.39 18.38 20.78
N ARG A 180 -6.00 17.23 21.02
CA ARG A 180 -7.00 16.63 20.14
C ARG A 180 -8.34 16.54 20.87
N GLN A 181 -9.37 17.12 20.27
CA GLN A 181 -10.74 16.91 20.72
C GLN A 181 -11.23 15.57 20.22
N THR A 182 -11.73 14.74 21.12
CA THR A 182 -12.32 13.43 20.78
C THR A 182 -13.76 13.40 21.29
N PHE A 183 -14.68 13.03 20.40
CA PHE A 183 -16.07 12.80 20.78
C PHE A 183 -16.16 11.64 21.77
N GLN A 184 -16.92 11.82 22.85
CA GLN A 184 -17.10 10.82 23.90
C GLN A 184 -18.52 10.24 23.81
N PRO A 185 -18.72 9.10 23.11
CA PRO A 185 -20.05 8.54 22.87
C PRO A 185 -20.80 8.18 24.16
N LYS A 186 -20.08 7.70 25.19
CA LYS A 186 -20.68 7.36 26.49
C LYS A 186 -21.24 8.59 27.19
N ALA A 187 -20.42 9.65 27.34
CA ALA A 187 -20.84 10.88 27.98
C ALA A 187 -21.97 11.56 27.19
N PHE A 188 -21.93 11.48 25.86
CA PHE A 188 -23.01 11.99 25.02
C PHE A 188 -24.32 11.25 25.28
N LYS A 189 -24.30 9.91 25.33
CA LYS A 189 -25.50 9.09 25.59
C LYS A 189 -26.07 9.28 26.99
N GLU A 190 -25.22 9.54 27.97
CA GLU A 190 -25.63 9.88 29.36
C GLU A 190 -26.30 11.27 29.42
N ALA A 191 -25.75 12.23 28.69
CA ALA A 191 -26.30 13.60 28.67
C ALA A 191 -27.59 13.73 27.85
N TYR A 192 -27.76 12.87 26.82
CA TYR A 192 -28.86 12.90 25.87
C TYR A 192 -29.44 11.50 25.66
N PRO A 193 -30.10 10.90 26.66
CA PRO A 193 -30.58 9.51 26.63
C PRO A 193 -31.67 9.25 25.58
N ASP A 194 -32.42 10.29 25.23
CA ASP A 194 -33.57 10.20 24.30
C ASP A 194 -33.17 10.28 22.82
N ILE A 195 -31.87 10.52 22.53
CA ILE A 195 -31.41 10.59 21.15
C ILE A 195 -31.10 9.18 20.65
N ASP A 196 -31.85 8.72 19.62
CA ASP A 196 -31.54 7.49 18.92
C ASP A 196 -30.30 7.67 18.02
N LEU A 197 -29.22 6.97 18.36
CA LEU A 197 -27.96 6.98 17.61
C LEU A 197 -27.90 5.88 16.53
N ALA A 198 -28.85 4.95 16.48
CA ALA A 198 -28.83 3.84 15.54
C ALA A 198 -28.68 4.28 14.07
N PRO A 199 -29.35 5.37 13.59
CA PRO A 199 -29.17 5.84 12.21
C PRO A 199 -27.76 6.32 11.86
N PHE A 200 -26.92 6.60 12.87
CA PHE A 200 -25.57 7.11 12.71
C PHE A 200 -24.49 6.02 12.81
N TYR A 201 -24.89 4.77 13.06
CA TYR A 201 -23.98 3.62 13.02
C TYR A 201 -24.03 2.96 11.65
N LYS A 202 -22.86 2.69 11.09
CA LYS A 202 -22.70 1.87 9.88
C LYS A 202 -22.15 0.50 10.30
N THR A 203 -22.86 -0.56 9.93
CA THR A 203 -22.31 -1.92 10.07
C THR A 203 -21.25 -2.13 9.00
N VAL A 204 -20.04 -2.51 9.40
CA VAL A 204 -18.96 -2.90 8.51
C VAL A 204 -18.68 -4.37 8.75
N GLN A 205 -18.77 -5.17 7.71
CA GLN A 205 -18.41 -6.57 7.75
C GLN A 205 -16.89 -6.70 7.64
N ALA A 206 -16.28 -7.49 8.53
CA ALA A 206 -14.85 -7.75 8.50
C ALA A 206 -14.56 -9.22 8.85
N ARG A 207 -13.54 -9.80 8.21
CA ARG A 207 -13.02 -11.14 8.50
C ARG A 207 -11.59 -11.01 9.05
N PRO A 208 -11.40 -10.81 10.38
CA PRO A 208 -10.07 -10.66 10.94
C PRO A 208 -9.29 -11.98 10.84
N PHE A 209 -8.12 -11.93 10.21
CA PHE A 209 -7.22 -13.07 10.10
C PHE A 209 -6.35 -13.17 11.36
N LYS A 210 -6.37 -14.35 12.01
CA LYS A 210 -5.61 -14.61 13.23
C LYS A 210 -5.02 -16.02 13.23
N ILE A 211 -3.73 -16.10 13.53
CA ILE A 211 -3.04 -17.37 13.78
C ILE A 211 -2.65 -17.42 15.25
N THR A 212 -2.97 -18.54 15.93
CA THR A 212 -2.61 -18.80 17.35
C THR A 212 -2.03 -20.20 17.46
N GLU A 213 -1.01 -20.35 18.30
CA GLU A 213 -0.49 -21.68 18.66
C GLU A 213 -1.51 -22.43 19.52
N MET A 214 -1.75 -23.70 19.24
CA MET A 214 -2.54 -24.55 20.11
C MET A 214 -1.76 -24.79 21.41
N LYS A 215 -2.41 -24.66 22.54
CA LYS A 215 -1.82 -25.09 23.81
C LYS A 215 -1.65 -26.59 23.74
N GLN A 216 -0.44 -27.10 24.00
CA GLN A 216 -0.24 -28.52 24.27
C GLN A 216 -1.04 -28.82 25.55
N GLU A 217 -2.02 -29.73 25.45
CA GLU A 217 -2.61 -30.32 26.64
C GLU A 217 -1.49 -31.13 27.30
N GLU A 218 -1.05 -30.74 28.50
CA GLU A 218 -0.19 -31.55 29.33
C GLU A 218 -0.99 -32.83 29.67
N GLU A 219 -0.62 -33.93 29.04
CA GLU A 219 -1.10 -35.25 29.44
C GLU A 219 -0.72 -35.45 30.91
N SER A 220 -1.74 -35.46 31.80
CA SER A 220 -1.62 -35.73 33.21
C SER A 220 -1.68 -37.23 33.44
#